data_deb00f8f52c4fe9ff785639a39f39d2e
#
_entry.id   deb00f8f52c4fe9ff785639a39f39d2e
#
_cell.length_a   1.000
_cell.length_b   1.000
_cell.length_c   1.000
_cell.angle_alpha   90.00
_cell.angle_beta   90.00
_cell.angle_gamma   90.00
#
_symmetry.space_group_name_H-M   'P 1'
#
loop_
_entity.id
_entity.type
_entity.pdbx_description
1 polymer ?
#
loop_
_entity_poly.entity_id
_entity_poly.type
_entity_poly.pdbx_seq_one_letter_code
_entity_poly.pdbx_strand_id
1 'polypeptide(L)'
;MPSGEKFPEGFLWGSATASYQVEGAVKEDGRGTTIWDTFAHTPGKTHDGDTGDVADDDYHRYKEDIGVMKELGLKSCRFSVAWSRIFPSGTGTPNPKGLDHYHRFVDALLEAGIAPYCTLYHWDLPQALEDKGGWQSKDTSKAYADYAGYTAGKLSDKVKNFMTMNEIRSFTELGYGNGRHAPGLQIGKKGLAQVNHNAVLGHGLGVKAIRAQAKAGTLVGLADNATVTCPVIANAEHIEAARHAYREENAMYLNVIMTGKYTDAYLKMLGADAPQTTPDELQTIASPLDFVGLNVYQPTWVMADKSKETGYSVVPKPSSYPHMFSDWLDIGPEALYWSPKLAHELYGIKTLYITENGASSDDKLTADGQILDTDRTMYLRNYIRNLQKAVAEGVPVKGYFLWSLLDNYEWADGYQKRFGITYVDFETQKRTPKLSSRFYKSVIEANAV
;
A
#
# COMPACT_ATOMS: atom_id res chain seq x y z
N MET A 1 9.41 4.19 -30.22
CA MET A 1 8.78 2.92 -29.80
C MET A 1 7.55 2.75 -30.66
N PRO A 2 7.20 1.53 -31.11
CA PRO A 2 5.95 1.34 -31.82
C PRO A 2 4.80 1.78 -30.93
N SER A 3 4.01 2.72 -31.41
CA SER A 3 2.76 3.13 -30.76
C SER A 3 1.79 1.94 -30.85
N GLY A 4 1.38 1.36 -29.74
CA GLY A 4 0.19 0.56 -29.73
C GLY A 4 0.25 -0.87 -29.19
N GLU A 5 1.24 -1.29 -28.41
CA GLU A 5 1.09 -2.53 -27.65
C GLU A 5 0.04 -2.30 -26.56
N LYS A 6 -1.04 -3.07 -26.61
CA LYS A 6 -2.07 -3.04 -25.56
C LYS A 6 -1.65 -3.90 -24.38
N PHE A 7 -2.12 -3.56 -23.19
CA PHE A 7 -2.11 -4.51 -22.09
C PHE A 7 -2.96 -5.73 -22.43
N PRO A 8 -2.71 -6.90 -21.84
CA PRO A 8 -3.53 -8.09 -22.09
C PRO A 8 -5.02 -7.82 -21.88
N GLU A 9 -5.85 -8.54 -22.62
CA GLU A 9 -7.28 -8.51 -22.40
C GLU A 9 -7.60 -8.93 -20.94
N GLY A 10 -8.50 -8.20 -20.30
CA GLY A 10 -8.84 -8.41 -18.88
C GLY A 10 -7.84 -7.81 -17.90
N PHE A 11 -6.85 -7.01 -18.37
CA PHE A 11 -5.99 -6.25 -17.46
C PHE A 11 -6.83 -5.29 -16.61
N LEU A 12 -6.62 -5.32 -15.30
CA LEU A 12 -7.50 -4.67 -14.35
C LEU A 12 -7.02 -3.24 -14.05
N TRP A 13 -7.80 -2.26 -14.46
CA TRP A 13 -7.56 -0.86 -14.15
C TRP A 13 -8.39 -0.43 -12.94
N GLY A 14 -7.73 0.06 -11.90
CA GLY A 14 -8.35 0.46 -10.66
C GLY A 14 -7.76 1.71 -10.02
N SER A 15 -8.31 2.06 -8.88
CA SER A 15 -7.75 3.05 -7.96
C SER A 15 -7.71 2.49 -6.54
N ALA A 16 -6.88 3.09 -5.68
CA ALA A 16 -6.73 2.70 -4.29
C ALA A 16 -7.08 3.85 -3.35
N THR A 17 -7.61 3.48 -2.18
CA THR A 17 -7.85 4.35 -1.02
C THR A 17 -7.53 3.62 0.27
N ALA A 18 -7.50 4.34 1.41
CA ALA A 18 -7.36 3.77 2.75
C ALA A 18 -8.34 4.42 3.72
N SER A 19 -8.92 3.61 4.62
CA SER A 19 -10.00 4.00 5.52
C SER A 19 -9.74 5.30 6.29
N TYR A 20 -8.61 5.38 7.00
CA TYR A 20 -8.29 6.57 7.79
C TYR A 20 -8.09 7.83 6.93
N GLN A 21 -7.60 7.65 5.70
CA GLN A 21 -7.28 8.76 4.79
C GLN A 21 -8.52 9.38 4.13
N VAL A 22 -9.62 8.64 3.98
CA VAL A 22 -10.80 9.12 3.24
C VAL A 22 -12.10 9.12 4.04
N GLU A 23 -12.30 8.19 4.99
CA GLU A 23 -13.62 7.96 5.58
C GLU A 23 -14.13 9.10 6.46
N GLY A 24 -13.28 9.65 7.33
CA GLY A 24 -13.77 10.52 8.39
C GLY A 24 -14.68 9.78 9.38
N ALA A 25 -15.74 10.45 9.86
CA ALA A 25 -16.75 9.88 10.76
C ALA A 25 -16.15 9.12 11.97
N VAL A 26 -15.06 9.67 12.54
CA VAL A 26 -14.20 8.98 13.55
C VAL A 26 -14.91 8.66 14.86
N LYS A 27 -16.05 9.29 15.14
CA LYS A 27 -16.85 9.09 16.37
C LYS A 27 -18.21 8.45 16.09
N GLU A 28 -18.47 8.03 14.85
CA GLU A 28 -19.79 7.54 14.47
C GLU A 28 -19.90 6.03 14.52
N ASP A 29 -21.11 5.54 14.66
CA ASP A 29 -21.51 4.13 14.63
C ASP A 29 -20.67 3.20 15.53
N GLY A 30 -20.14 3.74 16.63
CA GLY A 30 -19.39 2.96 17.62
C GLY A 30 -17.96 2.61 17.18
N ARG A 31 -17.38 3.34 16.22
CA ARG A 31 -15.95 3.22 15.88
C ARG A 31 -15.08 3.50 17.10
N GLY A 32 -14.08 2.64 17.34
CA GLY A 32 -13.08 2.86 18.38
C GLY A 32 -11.97 3.80 17.91
N THR A 33 -11.26 4.39 18.89
CA THR A 33 -10.09 5.23 18.63
C THR A 33 -8.93 4.41 18.07
N THR A 34 -8.21 4.96 17.11
CA THR A 34 -6.99 4.38 16.54
C THR A 34 -5.74 5.16 16.97
N ILE A 35 -4.57 4.57 16.74
CA ILE A 35 -3.29 5.26 16.95
C ILE A 35 -3.17 6.54 16.10
N TRP A 36 -3.81 6.60 14.94
CA TRP A 36 -3.81 7.78 14.10
C TRP A 36 -4.71 8.89 14.65
N ASP A 37 -5.86 8.57 15.26
CA ASP A 37 -6.67 9.58 15.96
C ASP A 37 -5.85 10.22 17.09
N THR A 38 -5.18 9.42 17.92
CA THR A 38 -4.33 9.91 19.01
C THR A 38 -3.15 10.74 18.48
N PHE A 39 -2.47 10.25 17.46
CA PHE A 39 -1.30 10.89 16.88
C PHE A 39 -1.64 12.24 16.22
N ALA A 40 -2.68 12.28 15.41
CA ALA A 40 -3.09 13.48 14.69
C ALA A 40 -3.56 14.60 15.61
N HIS A 41 -4.13 14.26 16.77
CA HIS A 41 -4.52 15.24 17.81
C HIS A 41 -3.35 15.63 18.74
N THR A 42 -2.17 15.04 18.59
CA THR A 42 -0.98 15.41 19.36
C THR A 42 -0.29 16.61 18.69
N PRO A 43 -0.12 17.74 19.40
CA PRO A 43 0.47 18.95 18.84
C PRO A 43 1.83 18.70 18.15
N GLY A 44 1.99 19.21 16.93
CA GLY A 44 3.24 19.15 16.16
C GLY A 44 3.53 17.79 15.49
N LYS A 45 2.57 16.86 15.50
CA LYS A 45 2.75 15.54 14.87
C LYS A 45 2.32 15.49 13.41
N THR A 46 1.42 16.38 13.00
CA THR A 46 0.92 16.49 11.62
C THR A 46 1.11 17.91 11.12
N HIS A 47 1.15 18.07 9.80
CA HIS A 47 1.22 19.39 9.17
C HIS A 47 0.00 20.20 9.59
N ASP A 48 0.19 21.43 10.05
CA ASP A 48 -0.82 22.40 10.50
C ASP A 48 -1.82 21.85 11.55
N GLY A 49 -1.54 20.69 12.18
CA GLY A 49 -2.45 20.02 13.09
C GLY A 49 -3.62 19.33 12.40
N ASP A 50 -3.47 19.03 11.12
CA ASP A 50 -4.46 18.31 10.33
C ASP A 50 -4.80 16.94 10.93
N THR A 51 -6.08 16.58 10.87
CA THR A 51 -6.60 15.29 11.37
C THR A 51 -7.43 14.57 10.32
N GLY A 52 -7.57 13.25 10.44
CA GLY A 52 -8.48 12.46 9.61
C GLY A 52 -9.94 12.47 10.06
N ASP A 53 -10.36 13.41 10.92
CA ASP A 53 -11.69 13.41 11.54
C ASP A 53 -12.83 13.51 10.52
N VAL A 54 -12.61 14.28 9.46
CA VAL A 54 -13.54 14.44 8.35
C VAL A 54 -12.97 13.81 7.07
N ALA A 55 -11.68 14.01 6.80
CA ALA A 55 -11.00 13.58 5.58
C ALA A 55 -11.78 13.96 4.32
N ASP A 56 -12.17 12.98 3.51
CA ASP A 56 -13.02 13.17 2.33
C ASP A 56 -14.51 12.93 2.62
N ASP A 57 -14.85 12.68 3.88
CA ASP A 57 -16.22 12.31 4.28
C ASP A 57 -16.78 11.10 3.48
N ASP A 58 -15.88 10.21 3.00
CA ASP A 58 -16.26 9.04 2.19
C ASP A 58 -17.24 8.12 2.94
N TYR A 59 -17.16 8.07 4.28
CA TYR A 59 -18.13 7.32 5.08
C TYR A 59 -19.59 7.63 4.72
N HIS A 60 -19.90 8.90 4.42
CA HIS A 60 -21.22 9.36 4.01
C HIS A 60 -21.34 9.50 2.49
N ARG A 61 -20.24 9.81 1.79
CA ARG A 61 -20.22 10.17 0.37
C ARG A 61 -19.73 9.08 -0.58
N TYR A 62 -19.47 7.86 -0.10
CA TYR A 62 -18.93 6.77 -0.93
C TYR A 62 -19.69 6.54 -2.25
N LYS A 63 -20.99 6.83 -2.29
CA LYS A 63 -21.78 6.71 -3.55
C LYS A 63 -21.39 7.76 -4.58
N GLU A 64 -21.06 8.97 -4.14
CA GLU A 64 -20.53 10.03 -5.00
C GLU A 64 -19.16 9.63 -5.56
N ASP A 65 -18.28 9.12 -4.70
CA ASP A 65 -16.94 8.70 -5.06
C ASP A 65 -16.97 7.47 -5.99
N ILE A 66 -17.88 6.52 -5.78
CA ILE A 66 -18.15 5.42 -6.74
C ILE A 66 -18.68 5.96 -8.08
N GLY A 67 -19.46 7.03 -8.07
CA GLY A 67 -19.88 7.74 -9.29
C GLY A 67 -18.69 8.24 -10.09
N VAL A 68 -17.69 8.86 -9.43
CA VAL A 68 -16.42 9.29 -10.05
C VAL A 68 -15.67 8.09 -10.65
N MET A 69 -15.56 6.98 -9.90
CA MET A 69 -14.93 5.75 -10.41
C MET A 69 -15.59 5.24 -11.70
N LYS A 70 -16.93 5.24 -11.72
CA LYS A 70 -17.72 4.79 -12.87
C LYS A 70 -17.52 5.71 -14.09
N GLU A 71 -17.49 7.03 -13.89
CA GLU A 71 -17.24 8.01 -14.95
C GLU A 71 -15.84 7.86 -15.57
N LEU A 72 -14.85 7.46 -14.76
CA LEU A 72 -13.50 7.15 -15.20
C LEU A 72 -13.41 5.81 -15.94
N GLY A 73 -14.39 4.94 -15.81
CA GLY A 73 -14.41 3.60 -16.40
C GLY A 73 -13.60 2.58 -15.60
N LEU A 74 -13.31 2.85 -14.32
CA LEU A 74 -12.61 1.92 -13.44
C LEU A 74 -13.33 0.58 -13.35
N LYS A 75 -12.56 -0.51 -13.29
CA LYS A 75 -13.06 -1.88 -13.16
C LYS A 75 -12.84 -2.46 -11.78
N SER A 76 -12.04 -1.80 -10.96
CA SER A 76 -11.74 -2.24 -9.61
C SER A 76 -11.46 -1.07 -8.67
N CYS A 77 -11.76 -1.29 -7.38
CA CYS A 77 -11.45 -0.39 -6.30
C CYS A 77 -10.71 -1.16 -5.20
N ARG A 78 -9.51 -0.72 -4.83
CA ARG A 78 -8.83 -1.18 -3.64
C ARG A 78 -9.15 -0.21 -2.50
N PHE A 79 -9.70 -0.74 -1.42
CA PHE A 79 -10.05 0.00 -0.21
C PHE A 79 -9.54 -0.72 1.02
N SER A 80 -9.48 -0.07 2.17
CA SER A 80 -9.20 -0.75 3.42
C SER A 80 -10.39 -0.74 4.37
N VAL A 81 -10.43 -1.73 5.26
CA VAL A 81 -11.40 -1.79 6.36
C VAL A 81 -10.74 -1.27 7.63
N ALA A 82 -11.36 -0.28 8.28
CA ALA A 82 -10.90 0.21 9.56
C ALA A 82 -11.13 -0.86 10.64
N TRP A 83 -10.04 -1.42 11.19
CA TRP A 83 -10.12 -2.44 12.23
C TRP A 83 -10.99 -1.98 13.41
N SER A 84 -10.83 -0.73 13.84
CA SER A 84 -11.58 -0.12 14.94
C SER A 84 -13.08 0.08 14.66
N ARG A 85 -13.54 0.01 13.40
CA ARG A 85 -14.98 -0.04 13.08
C ARG A 85 -15.56 -1.43 13.32
N ILE A 86 -14.77 -2.47 13.09
CA ILE A 86 -15.21 -3.87 13.25
C ILE A 86 -15.06 -4.32 14.70
N PHE A 87 -13.91 -4.03 15.32
CA PHE A 87 -13.63 -4.30 16.72
C PHE A 87 -13.14 -3.01 17.39
N PRO A 88 -14.02 -2.23 18.04
CA PRO A 88 -13.68 -0.92 18.59
C PRO A 88 -12.49 -0.92 19.55
N SER A 89 -12.30 -2.00 20.31
CA SER A 89 -11.16 -2.19 21.22
C SER A 89 -10.08 -3.12 20.62
N GLY A 90 -10.14 -3.40 19.34
CA GLY A 90 -9.23 -4.31 18.63
C GLY A 90 -9.56 -5.79 18.82
N THR A 91 -10.27 -6.15 19.87
CA THR A 91 -10.72 -7.51 20.22
C THR A 91 -12.10 -7.47 20.86
N GLY A 92 -12.68 -8.65 21.15
CA GLY A 92 -13.95 -8.77 21.89
C GLY A 92 -15.17 -8.84 20.97
N THR A 93 -16.24 -8.13 21.28
CA THR A 93 -17.50 -8.20 20.53
C THR A 93 -17.41 -7.35 19.27
N PRO A 94 -17.68 -7.94 18.09
CA PRO A 94 -17.72 -7.19 16.83
C PRO A 94 -18.83 -6.14 16.83
N ASN A 95 -18.57 -5.00 16.21
CA ASN A 95 -19.53 -3.92 16.02
C ASN A 95 -20.34 -4.14 14.73
N PRO A 96 -21.64 -4.45 14.81
CA PRO A 96 -22.44 -4.73 13.63
C PRO A 96 -22.63 -3.51 12.72
N LYS A 97 -22.66 -2.29 13.26
CA LYS A 97 -22.84 -1.09 12.44
C LYS A 97 -21.63 -0.80 11.54
N GLY A 98 -20.40 -1.03 12.08
CA GLY A 98 -19.19 -0.91 11.28
C GLY A 98 -19.14 -1.92 10.14
N LEU A 99 -19.52 -3.19 10.42
CA LEU A 99 -19.59 -4.22 9.38
C LEU A 99 -20.65 -3.88 8.33
N ASP A 100 -21.81 -3.40 8.74
CA ASP A 100 -22.92 -3.02 7.86
C ASP A 100 -22.54 -1.88 6.90
N HIS A 101 -21.71 -0.91 7.34
CA HIS A 101 -21.16 0.11 6.45
C HIS A 101 -20.38 -0.53 5.29
N TYR A 102 -19.46 -1.45 5.57
CA TYR A 102 -18.67 -2.10 4.51
C TYR A 102 -19.51 -3.00 3.61
N HIS A 103 -20.57 -3.61 4.11
CA HIS A 103 -21.54 -4.31 3.27
C HIS A 103 -22.21 -3.37 2.27
N ARG A 104 -22.69 -2.21 2.72
CA ARG A 104 -23.31 -1.20 1.83
C ARG A 104 -22.32 -0.63 0.82
N PHE A 105 -21.08 -0.38 1.24
CA PHE A 105 -20.02 0.10 0.36
C PHE A 105 -19.68 -0.92 -0.74
N VAL A 106 -19.48 -2.18 -0.36
CA VAL A 106 -19.20 -3.27 -1.31
C VAL A 106 -20.38 -3.50 -2.27
N ASP A 107 -21.61 -3.44 -1.77
CA ASP A 107 -22.80 -3.55 -2.62
C ASP A 107 -22.84 -2.45 -3.68
N ALA A 108 -22.58 -1.21 -3.29
CA ALA A 108 -22.56 -0.08 -4.22
C ALA A 108 -21.44 -0.19 -5.28
N LEU A 109 -20.24 -0.72 -4.91
CA LEU A 109 -19.19 -1.02 -5.89
C LEU A 109 -19.64 -2.06 -6.91
N LEU A 110 -20.24 -3.16 -6.44
CA LEU A 110 -20.71 -4.24 -7.32
C LEU A 110 -21.85 -3.79 -8.22
N GLU A 111 -22.79 -3.01 -7.72
CA GLU A 111 -23.86 -2.39 -8.51
C GLU A 111 -23.32 -1.46 -9.60
N ALA A 112 -22.18 -0.80 -9.34
CA ALA A 112 -21.47 0.02 -10.32
C ALA A 112 -20.63 -0.80 -11.32
N GLY A 113 -20.53 -2.14 -11.15
CA GLY A 113 -19.69 -3.02 -11.96
C GLY A 113 -18.19 -2.91 -11.63
N ILE A 114 -17.86 -2.50 -10.40
CA ILE A 114 -16.49 -2.30 -9.92
C ILE A 114 -16.14 -3.44 -8.94
N ALA A 115 -15.08 -4.19 -9.25
CA ALA A 115 -14.62 -5.29 -8.40
C ALA A 115 -13.94 -4.78 -7.12
N PRO A 116 -14.39 -5.21 -5.92
CA PRO A 116 -13.77 -4.81 -4.66
C PRO A 116 -12.50 -5.62 -4.37
N TYR A 117 -11.43 -4.92 -3.99
CA TYR A 117 -10.17 -5.45 -3.47
C TYR A 117 -9.96 -4.92 -2.05
N CYS A 118 -10.02 -5.78 -1.06
CA CYS A 118 -10.07 -5.39 0.34
C CYS A 118 -8.71 -5.53 1.02
N THR A 119 -8.17 -4.44 1.56
CA THR A 119 -7.03 -4.42 2.47
C THR A 119 -7.53 -4.44 3.91
N LEU A 120 -7.08 -5.40 4.71
CA LEU A 120 -7.57 -5.57 6.09
C LEU A 120 -6.85 -4.70 7.11
N TYR A 121 -5.64 -4.23 6.82
CA TYR A 121 -4.91 -3.32 7.70
C TYR A 121 -4.13 -2.29 6.89
N HIS A 122 -4.47 -1.02 7.09
CA HIS A 122 -3.79 0.11 6.48
C HIS A 122 -3.45 1.15 7.55
N TRP A 123 -2.63 0.70 8.53
CA TRP A 123 -1.93 1.46 9.57
C TRP A 123 -2.79 1.93 10.76
N ASP A 124 -4.08 1.76 10.73
CA ASP A 124 -5.05 2.26 11.72
C ASP A 124 -5.29 1.27 12.89
N LEU A 125 -4.20 0.90 13.59
CA LEU A 125 -4.26 0.02 14.76
C LEU A 125 -5.21 0.63 15.83
N PRO A 126 -6.16 -0.15 16.38
CA PRO A 126 -6.93 0.29 17.54
C PRO A 126 -6.03 0.72 18.71
N GLN A 127 -6.26 1.91 19.26
CA GLN A 127 -5.47 2.47 20.34
C GLN A 127 -5.40 1.52 21.55
N ALA A 128 -6.48 0.82 21.85
CA ALA A 128 -6.53 -0.12 22.96
C ALA A 128 -5.58 -1.32 22.82
N LEU A 129 -5.12 -1.64 21.59
CA LEU A 129 -4.05 -2.62 21.35
C LEU A 129 -2.68 -1.97 21.52
N GLU A 130 -2.50 -0.73 21.07
CA GLU A 130 -1.26 0.01 21.27
C GLU A 130 -0.97 0.22 22.76
N ASP A 131 -1.98 0.56 23.57
CA ASP A 131 -1.88 0.71 25.02
C ASP A 131 -1.40 -0.58 25.73
N LYS A 132 -1.50 -1.72 25.06
CA LYS A 132 -1.00 -3.04 25.52
C LYS A 132 0.31 -3.44 24.85
N GLY A 133 0.97 -2.52 24.17
CA GLY A 133 2.26 -2.72 23.52
C GLY A 133 2.23 -2.82 21.99
N GLY A 134 1.06 -2.71 21.35
CA GLY A 134 0.93 -2.67 19.89
C GLY A 134 1.69 -3.79 19.20
N TRP A 135 2.36 -3.47 18.09
CA TRP A 135 3.16 -4.46 17.34
C TRP A 135 4.43 -4.94 18.07
N GLN A 136 4.79 -4.37 19.23
CA GLN A 136 5.83 -4.93 20.08
C GLN A 136 5.39 -6.27 20.73
N SER A 137 4.08 -6.52 20.81
CA SER A 137 3.50 -7.74 21.37
C SER A 137 3.02 -8.71 20.28
N LYS A 138 3.36 -9.99 20.39
CA LYS A 138 2.79 -11.07 19.55
C LYS A 138 1.28 -11.25 19.75
N ASP A 139 0.71 -10.72 20.83
CA ASP A 139 -0.73 -10.76 21.04
C ASP A 139 -1.47 -9.87 20.05
N THR A 140 -0.85 -8.77 19.59
CA THR A 140 -1.38 -7.97 18.48
C THR A 140 -1.43 -8.77 17.18
N SER A 141 -0.41 -9.60 16.90
CA SER A 141 -0.41 -10.47 15.71
C SER A 141 -1.56 -11.49 15.74
N LYS A 142 -1.90 -12.04 16.93
CA LYS A 142 -3.04 -12.95 17.13
C LYS A 142 -4.37 -12.20 16.99
N ALA A 143 -4.51 -11.05 17.67
CA ALA A 143 -5.70 -10.21 17.58
C ALA A 143 -5.98 -9.78 16.12
N TYR A 144 -4.92 -9.47 15.36
CA TYR A 144 -5.02 -9.19 13.94
C TYR A 144 -5.58 -10.38 13.15
N ALA A 145 -5.10 -11.60 13.42
CA ALA A 145 -5.58 -12.81 12.74
C ALA A 145 -7.08 -13.04 13.01
N ASP A 146 -7.53 -12.86 14.27
CA ASP A 146 -8.93 -12.99 14.64
C ASP A 146 -9.81 -11.97 13.90
N TYR A 147 -9.36 -10.70 13.85
CA TYR A 147 -10.02 -9.65 13.08
C TYR A 147 -10.06 -9.96 11.59
N ALA A 148 -8.92 -10.35 11.00
CA ALA A 148 -8.81 -10.63 9.57
C ALA A 148 -9.69 -11.80 9.15
N GLY A 149 -9.68 -12.89 9.92
CA GLY A 149 -10.54 -14.05 9.69
C GLY A 149 -12.03 -13.71 9.79
N TYR A 150 -12.43 -13.00 10.85
CA TYR A 150 -13.81 -12.56 11.02
C TYR A 150 -14.28 -11.68 9.87
N THR A 151 -13.52 -10.64 9.54
CA THR A 151 -13.90 -9.68 8.50
C THR A 151 -13.99 -10.33 7.12
N ALA A 152 -12.98 -11.14 6.76
CA ALA A 152 -13.02 -11.89 5.52
C ALA A 152 -14.18 -12.90 5.48
N GLY A 153 -14.43 -13.60 6.58
CA GLY A 153 -15.57 -14.52 6.70
C GLY A 153 -16.92 -13.84 6.44
N LYS A 154 -17.06 -12.57 6.85
CA LYS A 154 -18.30 -11.79 6.68
C LYS A 154 -18.44 -11.14 5.31
N LEU A 155 -17.34 -10.77 4.64
CA LEU A 155 -17.38 -10.06 3.36
C LEU A 155 -17.14 -10.94 2.13
N SER A 156 -16.63 -12.17 2.30
CA SER A 156 -16.15 -13.02 1.19
C SER A 156 -17.25 -13.64 0.32
N ASP A 157 -18.52 -13.49 0.66
CA ASP A 157 -19.61 -13.76 -0.27
C ASP A 157 -19.54 -12.81 -1.50
N LYS A 158 -19.09 -11.58 -1.31
CA LYS A 158 -19.03 -10.49 -2.29
C LYS A 158 -17.59 -10.10 -2.67
N VAL A 159 -16.70 -9.99 -1.71
CA VAL A 159 -15.26 -9.67 -1.92
C VAL A 159 -14.49 -10.95 -2.16
N LYS A 160 -13.76 -11.03 -3.28
CA LYS A 160 -12.97 -12.22 -3.64
C LYS A 160 -11.46 -12.04 -3.42
N ASN A 161 -10.99 -10.81 -3.29
CA ASN A 161 -9.56 -10.51 -3.17
C ASN A 161 -9.30 -9.77 -1.86
N PHE A 162 -8.55 -10.40 -0.95
CA PHE A 162 -8.14 -9.82 0.32
C PHE A 162 -6.62 -9.64 0.37
N MET A 163 -6.20 -8.46 0.78
CA MET A 163 -4.82 -8.16 1.14
C MET A 163 -4.74 -8.08 2.67
N THR A 164 -3.83 -8.83 3.25
CA THR A 164 -3.68 -8.84 4.71
C THR A 164 -3.32 -7.47 5.26
N MET A 165 -2.17 -6.95 4.82
CA MET A 165 -1.62 -5.67 5.30
C MET A 165 -1.13 -4.83 4.14
N ASN A 166 -1.15 -3.52 4.35
CA ASN A 166 -0.47 -2.56 3.50
C ASN A 166 0.86 -2.16 4.11
N GLU A 167 1.94 -2.29 3.34
CA GLU A 167 3.25 -1.71 3.61
C GLU A 167 3.75 -1.94 5.05
N ILE A 168 4.04 -3.18 5.40
CA ILE A 168 4.52 -3.52 6.74
C ILE A 168 5.74 -2.67 7.13
N ARG A 169 6.66 -2.41 6.20
CA ARG A 169 7.80 -1.53 6.38
C ARG A 169 7.38 -0.14 6.87
N SER A 170 6.40 0.48 6.22
CA SER A 170 6.03 1.86 6.51
C SER A 170 5.48 2.03 7.92
N PHE A 171 4.52 1.22 8.35
CA PHE A 171 3.98 1.40 9.68
C PHE A 171 4.94 0.95 10.80
N THR A 172 5.88 0.04 10.52
CA THR A 172 6.86 -0.37 11.52
C THR A 172 8.03 0.61 11.60
N GLU A 173 8.68 0.95 10.48
CA GLU A 173 9.84 1.84 10.48
C GLU A 173 9.47 3.30 10.80
N LEU A 174 8.36 3.80 10.24
CA LEU A 174 7.94 5.18 10.50
C LEU A 174 7.21 5.34 11.83
N GLY A 175 6.49 4.30 12.28
CA GLY A 175 5.71 4.36 13.52
C GLY A 175 6.53 4.01 14.77
N TYR A 176 7.36 2.97 14.69
CA TYR A 176 8.13 2.44 15.84
C TYR A 176 9.63 2.71 15.72
N GLY A 177 10.15 2.92 14.50
CA GLY A 177 11.57 3.16 14.27
C GLY A 177 11.97 4.61 14.44
N ASN A 178 11.40 5.53 13.68
CA ASN A 178 11.75 6.95 13.70
C ASN A 178 10.67 7.89 14.27
N GLY A 179 9.46 7.39 14.52
CA GLY A 179 8.37 8.14 15.15
C GLY A 179 7.71 9.21 14.30
N ARG A 180 7.94 9.20 12.98
CA ARG A 180 7.31 10.14 12.02
C ARG A 180 5.82 9.89 11.85
N HIS A 181 5.37 8.63 11.97
CA HIS A 181 3.98 8.21 11.88
C HIS A 181 3.49 7.66 13.23
N ALA A 182 2.19 7.46 13.35
CA ALA A 182 1.58 6.82 14.50
C ALA A 182 2.17 5.39 14.71
N PRO A 183 2.42 4.96 15.96
CA PRO A 183 2.15 5.63 17.22
C PRO A 183 3.20 6.67 17.65
N GLY A 184 4.23 6.95 16.87
CA GLY A 184 5.22 7.99 17.14
C GLY A 184 6.36 7.58 18.05
N LEU A 185 6.71 6.30 18.08
CA LEU A 185 7.73 5.71 18.95
C LEU A 185 9.11 5.64 18.28
N GLN A 186 10.15 5.56 19.11
CA GLN A 186 11.55 5.33 18.70
C GLN A 186 12.15 4.28 19.64
N ILE A 187 11.94 2.99 19.30
CA ILE A 187 12.21 1.86 20.22
C ILE A 187 13.60 1.22 20.05
N GLY A 188 14.43 1.80 19.19
CA GLY A 188 15.78 1.28 18.92
C GLY A 188 15.80 0.02 18.04
N LYS A 189 17.00 -0.37 17.61
CA LYS A 189 17.23 -1.41 16.59
C LYS A 189 16.63 -2.78 16.97
N LYS A 190 16.90 -3.24 18.20
CA LYS A 190 16.41 -4.53 18.70
C LYS A 190 14.88 -4.58 18.78
N GLY A 191 14.28 -3.52 19.34
CA GLY A 191 12.82 -3.42 19.43
C GLY A 191 12.18 -3.40 18.05
N LEU A 192 12.72 -2.61 17.12
CA LEU A 192 12.22 -2.52 15.75
C LEU A 192 12.33 -3.86 15.00
N ALA A 193 13.45 -4.59 15.15
CA ALA A 193 13.59 -5.91 14.54
C ALA A 193 12.50 -6.89 15.05
N GLN A 194 12.14 -6.83 16.33
CA GLN A 194 11.06 -7.64 16.88
C GLN A 194 9.67 -7.19 16.41
N VAL A 195 9.43 -5.87 16.30
CA VAL A 195 8.18 -5.32 15.73
C VAL A 195 8.00 -5.78 14.29
N ASN A 196 9.06 -5.72 13.49
CA ASN A 196 9.03 -6.20 12.10
C ASN A 196 8.66 -7.69 12.04
N HIS A 197 9.27 -8.51 12.90
CA HIS A 197 8.95 -9.94 12.98
C HIS A 197 7.49 -10.18 13.40
N ASN A 198 7.01 -9.48 14.41
CA ASN A 198 5.64 -9.63 14.89
C ASN A 198 4.61 -9.21 13.83
N ALA A 199 4.91 -8.17 13.04
CA ALA A 199 4.05 -7.72 11.96
C ALA A 199 3.97 -8.73 10.81
N VAL A 200 5.11 -9.28 10.35
CA VAL A 200 5.09 -10.34 9.32
C VAL A 200 4.48 -11.64 9.85
N LEU A 201 4.62 -11.93 11.16
CA LEU A 201 3.91 -13.05 11.79
C LEU A 201 2.39 -12.80 11.77
N GLY A 202 1.95 -11.57 12.07
CA GLY A 202 0.55 -11.16 11.96
C GLY A 202 0.01 -11.38 10.54
N HIS A 203 0.78 -11.02 9.52
CA HIS A 203 0.45 -11.32 8.12
C HIS A 203 0.19 -12.82 7.91
N GLY A 204 1.13 -13.68 8.28
CA GLY A 204 1.01 -15.13 8.09
C GLY A 204 -0.15 -15.76 8.85
N LEU A 205 -0.38 -15.32 10.10
CA LEU A 205 -1.53 -15.74 10.91
C LEU A 205 -2.85 -15.27 10.26
N GLY A 206 -2.87 -14.04 9.71
CA GLY A 206 -3.99 -13.48 8.96
C GLY A 206 -4.32 -14.32 7.72
N VAL A 207 -3.32 -14.73 6.94
CA VAL A 207 -3.53 -15.62 5.77
C VAL A 207 -4.23 -16.92 6.21
N LYS A 208 -3.74 -17.57 7.27
CA LYS A 208 -4.37 -18.80 7.80
C LYS A 208 -5.81 -18.56 8.26
N ALA A 209 -6.06 -17.47 8.98
CA ALA A 209 -7.37 -17.14 9.51
C ALA A 209 -8.38 -16.82 8.39
N ILE A 210 -7.98 -16.08 7.36
CA ILE A 210 -8.81 -15.79 6.17
C ILE A 210 -9.16 -17.10 5.47
N ARG A 211 -8.19 -17.97 5.19
CA ARG A 211 -8.45 -19.25 4.53
C ARG A 211 -9.38 -20.17 5.32
N ALA A 212 -9.36 -20.08 6.65
CA ALA A 212 -10.21 -20.89 7.52
C ALA A 212 -11.67 -20.37 7.56
N GLN A 213 -11.90 -19.07 7.37
CA GLN A 213 -13.22 -18.46 7.59
C GLN A 213 -13.89 -17.92 6.33
N ALA A 214 -13.12 -17.59 5.29
CA ALA A 214 -13.67 -17.04 4.06
C ALA A 214 -14.35 -18.11 3.19
N LYS A 215 -15.22 -17.67 2.31
CA LYS A 215 -15.92 -18.53 1.34
C LYS A 215 -14.91 -19.08 0.30
N ALA A 216 -15.25 -20.25 -0.24
CA ALA A 216 -14.46 -20.86 -1.32
C ALA A 216 -14.28 -19.89 -2.51
N GLY A 217 -13.08 -19.94 -3.12
CA GLY A 217 -12.72 -19.05 -4.22
C GLY A 217 -12.21 -17.67 -3.78
N THR A 218 -12.07 -17.43 -2.48
CA THR A 218 -11.41 -16.23 -1.96
C THR A 218 -9.90 -16.33 -2.15
N LEU A 219 -9.30 -15.26 -2.70
CA LEU A 219 -7.87 -15.13 -2.93
C LEU A 219 -7.24 -14.22 -1.87
N VAL A 220 -6.06 -14.60 -1.39
CA VAL A 220 -5.35 -13.90 -0.31
C VAL A 220 -3.96 -13.49 -0.78
N GLY A 221 -3.63 -12.22 -0.58
CA GLY A 221 -2.30 -11.65 -0.82
C GLY A 221 -1.93 -10.61 0.23
N LEU A 222 -0.98 -9.75 -0.13
CA LEU A 222 -0.61 -8.55 0.63
C LEU A 222 -0.37 -7.40 -0.33
N ALA A 223 -0.16 -6.19 0.19
CA ALA A 223 0.36 -5.05 -0.56
C ALA A 223 1.67 -4.60 0.09
N ASP A 224 2.79 -4.83 -0.58
CA ASP A 224 4.13 -4.57 -0.05
C ASP A 224 4.82 -3.41 -0.78
N ASN A 225 5.52 -2.57 -0.03
CA ASN A 225 6.36 -1.50 -0.56
C ASN A 225 7.83 -1.93 -0.59
N ALA A 226 8.12 -2.98 -1.33
CA ALA A 226 9.49 -3.43 -1.49
C ALA A 226 10.42 -2.30 -1.93
N THR A 227 11.63 -2.23 -1.36
CA THR A 227 12.69 -1.36 -1.89
C THR A 227 12.97 -1.76 -3.34
N VAL A 228 12.72 -0.85 -4.26
CA VAL A 228 12.83 -1.11 -5.70
C VAL A 228 14.24 -0.84 -6.18
N THR A 229 15.07 -1.86 -6.23
CA THR A 229 16.43 -1.73 -6.72
C THR A 229 16.48 -1.76 -8.24
N CYS A 230 16.95 -0.67 -8.83
CA CYS A 230 17.09 -0.53 -10.29
C CYS A 230 18.56 -0.49 -10.69
N PRO A 231 19.01 -1.23 -11.70
CA PRO A 231 20.38 -1.14 -12.19
C PRO A 231 20.59 0.23 -12.86
N VAL A 232 21.63 0.97 -12.44
CA VAL A 232 21.98 2.26 -13.07
C VAL A 232 22.31 2.10 -14.56
N ILE A 233 22.91 0.97 -14.92
CA ILE A 233 23.20 0.59 -16.29
C ILE A 233 22.60 -0.80 -16.51
N ALA A 234 21.75 -0.95 -17.51
CA ALA A 234 21.06 -2.21 -17.81
C ALA A 234 21.95 -3.20 -18.56
N ASN A 235 23.03 -3.65 -17.92
CA ASN A 235 23.89 -4.74 -18.36
C ASN A 235 23.81 -5.93 -17.38
N ALA A 236 24.31 -7.10 -17.78
CA ALA A 236 24.19 -8.34 -16.99
C ALA A 236 24.76 -8.21 -15.57
N GLU A 237 25.92 -7.52 -15.40
CA GLU A 237 26.57 -7.37 -14.08
C GLU A 237 25.74 -6.49 -13.13
N HIS A 238 25.25 -5.34 -13.59
CA HIS A 238 24.46 -4.44 -12.77
C HIS A 238 23.02 -4.96 -12.54
N ILE A 239 22.45 -5.70 -13.49
CA ILE A 239 21.14 -6.37 -13.30
C ILE A 239 21.25 -7.42 -12.20
N GLU A 240 22.32 -8.24 -12.19
CA GLU A 240 22.53 -9.24 -11.14
C GLU A 240 22.76 -8.57 -9.77
N ALA A 241 23.53 -7.47 -9.74
CA ALA A 241 23.67 -6.67 -8.52
C ALA A 241 22.35 -6.12 -8.01
N ALA A 242 21.47 -5.60 -8.88
CA ALA A 242 20.15 -5.13 -8.53
C ALA A 242 19.23 -6.25 -8.03
N ARG A 243 19.31 -7.45 -8.63
CA ARG A 243 18.57 -8.65 -8.17
C ARG A 243 19.01 -9.08 -6.78
N HIS A 244 20.31 -9.11 -6.51
CA HIS A 244 20.84 -9.40 -5.18
C HIS A 244 20.39 -8.35 -4.17
N ALA A 245 20.57 -7.07 -4.50
CA ALA A 245 20.13 -5.96 -3.66
C ALA A 245 18.62 -6.01 -3.36
N TYR A 246 17.77 -6.36 -4.36
CA TYR A 246 16.32 -6.51 -4.15
C TYR A 246 16.00 -7.51 -3.03
N ARG A 247 16.70 -8.66 -3.02
CA ARG A 247 16.51 -9.68 -2.00
C ARG A 247 16.98 -9.19 -0.61
N GLU A 248 18.15 -8.57 -0.53
CA GLU A 248 18.76 -8.16 0.76
C GLU A 248 18.06 -6.93 1.37
N GLU A 249 17.72 -5.94 0.55
CA GLU A 249 17.00 -4.74 1.01
C GLU A 249 15.56 -5.05 1.46
N ASN A 250 14.99 -6.18 1.01
CA ASN A 250 13.66 -6.65 1.40
C ASN A 250 13.69 -7.91 2.29
N ALA A 251 14.84 -8.20 2.92
CA ALA A 251 15.07 -9.40 3.70
C ALA A 251 14.07 -9.57 4.87
N MET A 252 13.72 -8.47 5.52
CA MET A 252 12.86 -8.47 6.72
C MET A 252 11.36 -8.48 6.44
N TYR A 253 10.95 -8.28 5.17
CA TYR A 253 9.54 -8.23 4.76
C TYR A 253 9.27 -9.21 3.63
N LEU A 254 9.29 -8.77 2.38
CA LEU A 254 8.92 -9.61 1.24
C LEU A 254 9.71 -10.92 1.17
N ASN A 255 11.02 -10.90 1.42
CA ASN A 255 11.82 -12.12 1.34
C ASN A 255 11.41 -13.17 2.38
N VAL A 256 11.24 -12.79 3.66
CA VAL A 256 10.83 -13.74 4.71
C VAL A 256 9.40 -14.23 4.48
N ILE A 257 8.51 -13.39 3.97
CA ILE A 257 7.13 -13.75 3.60
C ILE A 257 7.14 -14.80 2.46
N MET A 258 7.98 -14.60 1.44
CA MET A 258 8.01 -15.49 0.28
C MET A 258 8.80 -16.79 0.51
N THR A 259 9.79 -16.78 1.42
CA THR A 259 10.73 -17.89 1.57
C THR A 259 10.68 -18.59 2.95
N GLY A 260 10.09 -17.97 3.96
CA GLY A 260 10.13 -18.43 5.34
C GLY A 260 11.51 -18.29 6.01
N LYS A 261 12.38 -17.46 5.44
CA LYS A 261 13.76 -17.31 5.93
C LYS A 261 14.20 -15.85 5.86
N TYR A 262 14.82 -15.38 6.92
CA TYR A 262 15.65 -14.18 6.85
C TYR A 262 16.95 -14.50 6.12
N THR A 263 17.53 -13.52 5.43
CA THR A 263 18.84 -13.73 4.78
C THR A 263 19.96 -13.73 5.84
N ASP A 264 21.03 -14.46 5.55
CA ASP A 264 22.19 -14.52 6.46
C ASP A 264 22.84 -13.13 6.63
N ALA A 265 22.86 -12.33 5.56
CA ALA A 265 23.37 -10.96 5.61
C ALA A 265 22.55 -10.07 6.54
N TYR A 266 21.21 -10.18 6.50
CA TYR A 266 20.33 -9.46 7.41
C TYR A 266 20.55 -9.87 8.87
N LEU A 267 20.60 -11.17 9.15
CA LEU A 267 20.85 -11.65 10.52
C LEU A 267 22.24 -11.28 11.03
N LYS A 268 23.27 -11.34 10.18
CA LYS A 268 24.63 -10.89 10.48
C LYS A 268 24.67 -9.38 10.79
N MET A 269 23.97 -8.56 10.02
CA MET A 269 23.84 -7.11 10.23
C MET A 269 23.19 -6.77 11.57
N LEU A 270 22.19 -7.54 11.98
CA LEU A 270 21.51 -7.35 13.26
C LEU A 270 22.32 -7.88 14.44
N GLY A 271 23.05 -9.00 14.28
CA GLY A 271 23.80 -9.63 15.36
C GLY A 271 22.95 -9.93 16.58
N ALA A 272 23.29 -9.37 17.73
CA ALA A 272 22.55 -9.55 18.99
C ALA A 272 21.17 -8.89 19.01
N ASP A 273 20.88 -8.01 18.06
CA ASP A 273 19.58 -7.36 17.90
C ASP A 273 18.60 -8.15 17.02
N ALA A 274 18.99 -9.33 16.53
CA ALA A 274 18.12 -10.19 15.71
C ALA A 274 16.82 -10.53 16.46
N PRO A 275 15.67 -10.61 15.74
CA PRO A 275 14.41 -10.90 16.37
C PRO A 275 14.36 -12.31 16.94
N GLN A 276 13.62 -12.50 18.01
CA GLN A 276 13.33 -13.82 18.55
C GLN A 276 12.28 -14.50 17.69
N THR A 277 12.65 -15.60 17.07
CA THR A 277 11.81 -16.36 16.13
C THR A 277 11.78 -17.84 16.47
N THR A 278 10.73 -18.54 16.03
CA THR A 278 10.67 -19.99 16.04
C THR A 278 10.48 -20.52 14.62
N PRO A 279 10.86 -21.80 14.34
CA PRO A 279 10.61 -22.41 13.04
C PRO A 279 9.13 -22.38 12.63
N ASP A 280 8.22 -22.59 13.58
CA ASP A 280 6.76 -22.56 13.33
C ASP A 280 6.26 -21.17 12.95
N GLU A 281 6.83 -20.11 13.54
CA GLU A 281 6.54 -18.72 13.16
C GLU A 281 7.02 -18.45 11.73
N LEU A 282 8.23 -18.84 11.39
CA LEU A 282 8.76 -18.65 10.03
C LEU A 282 7.94 -19.42 8.98
N GLN A 283 7.51 -20.64 9.28
CA GLN A 283 6.60 -21.41 8.44
C GLN A 283 5.23 -20.73 8.32
N THR A 284 4.73 -20.12 9.40
CA THR A 284 3.47 -19.39 9.41
C THR A 284 3.57 -18.12 8.56
N ILE A 285 4.66 -17.36 8.68
CA ILE A 285 4.94 -16.16 7.87
C ILE A 285 4.89 -16.52 6.38
N ALA A 286 5.48 -17.62 5.97
CA ALA A 286 5.52 -18.09 4.59
C ALA A 286 4.26 -18.87 4.16
N SER A 287 3.12 -18.59 4.77
CA SER A 287 1.83 -19.16 4.31
C SER A 287 1.59 -18.79 2.83
N PRO A 288 1.26 -19.77 1.95
CA PRO A 288 1.15 -19.53 0.51
C PRO A 288 0.16 -18.40 0.16
N LEU A 289 0.55 -17.55 -0.76
CA LEU A 289 -0.25 -16.45 -1.29
C LEU A 289 -0.77 -16.77 -2.69
N ASP A 290 -1.97 -16.27 -3.01
CA ASP A 290 -2.56 -16.38 -4.35
C ASP A 290 -2.05 -15.28 -5.28
N PHE A 291 -1.69 -14.12 -4.73
CA PHE A 291 -1.11 -12.99 -5.44
C PHE A 291 -0.23 -12.15 -4.53
N VAL A 292 0.64 -11.34 -5.13
CA VAL A 292 1.41 -10.30 -4.41
C VAL A 292 1.07 -8.95 -5.02
N GLY A 293 0.71 -8.00 -4.17
CA GLY A 293 0.56 -6.60 -4.51
C GLY A 293 1.87 -5.86 -4.24
N LEU A 294 2.26 -4.96 -5.13
CA LEU A 294 3.42 -4.10 -5.01
C LEU A 294 3.01 -2.63 -5.07
N ASN A 295 3.36 -1.88 -4.04
CA ASN A 295 3.29 -0.42 -4.03
C ASN A 295 4.62 0.10 -4.55
N VAL A 296 4.61 0.78 -5.69
CA VAL A 296 5.84 1.15 -6.40
C VAL A 296 5.81 2.63 -6.75
N TYR A 297 6.73 3.41 -6.18
CA TYR A 297 6.77 4.85 -6.38
C TYR A 297 8.08 5.36 -6.96
N GLN A 298 9.23 4.87 -6.47
CA GLN A 298 10.53 5.42 -6.80
C GLN A 298 11.61 4.32 -6.88
N PRO A 299 12.71 4.55 -7.61
CA PRO A 299 13.83 3.62 -7.65
C PRO A 299 14.84 3.86 -6.53
N THR A 300 15.50 2.79 -6.10
CA THR A 300 16.81 2.81 -5.47
C THR A 300 17.83 2.37 -6.51
N TRP A 301 18.69 3.28 -6.95
CA TRP A 301 19.69 2.98 -7.97
C TRP A 301 20.82 2.14 -7.44
N VAL A 302 21.18 1.08 -8.14
CA VAL A 302 22.19 0.12 -7.72
C VAL A 302 23.20 -0.12 -8.84
N MET A 303 24.46 -0.27 -8.45
CA MET A 303 25.53 -0.72 -9.34
C MET A 303 26.30 -1.89 -8.74
N ALA A 304 26.87 -2.74 -9.57
CA ALA A 304 27.78 -3.78 -9.15
C ALA A 304 29.03 -3.15 -8.51
N ASP A 305 29.45 -3.69 -7.38
CA ASP A 305 30.62 -3.20 -6.62
C ASP A 305 31.36 -4.39 -5.98
N LYS A 306 32.42 -4.84 -6.67
CA LYS A 306 33.26 -5.96 -6.23
C LYS A 306 34.11 -5.65 -4.99
N SER A 307 34.19 -4.38 -4.57
CA SER A 307 34.91 -3.99 -3.36
C SER A 307 34.10 -4.23 -2.09
N LYS A 308 32.79 -4.43 -2.21
CA LYS A 308 31.88 -4.70 -1.09
C LYS A 308 31.53 -6.18 -0.97
N GLU A 309 31.43 -6.66 0.27
CA GLU A 309 30.98 -8.02 0.58
C GLU A 309 29.58 -8.32 -0.02
N THR A 310 28.71 -7.29 -0.08
CA THR A 310 27.39 -7.39 -0.69
C THR A 310 27.42 -7.54 -2.22
N GLY A 311 28.55 -7.22 -2.88
CA GLY A 311 28.65 -7.23 -4.35
C GLY A 311 27.95 -6.07 -5.05
N TYR A 312 27.33 -5.15 -4.31
CA TYR A 312 26.66 -3.98 -4.86
C TYR A 312 26.84 -2.72 -4.00
N SER A 313 26.62 -1.58 -4.63
CA SER A 313 26.49 -0.29 -3.97
C SER A 313 25.19 0.40 -4.38
N VAL A 314 24.52 1.00 -3.42
CA VAL A 314 23.45 1.98 -3.69
C VAL A 314 24.10 3.27 -4.19
N VAL A 315 23.61 3.77 -5.32
CA VAL A 315 24.11 5.01 -5.92
C VAL A 315 23.37 6.20 -5.31
N PRO A 316 24.07 7.11 -4.64
CA PRO A 316 23.43 8.26 -4.04
C PRO A 316 22.83 9.19 -5.11
N LYS A 317 21.66 9.72 -4.85
CA LYS A 317 21.01 10.72 -5.69
C LYS A 317 21.57 12.11 -5.36
N PRO A 318 21.98 12.91 -6.36
CA PRO A 318 22.41 14.28 -6.13
C PRO A 318 21.21 15.16 -5.77
N SER A 319 21.43 16.33 -5.16
CA SER A 319 20.37 17.28 -4.80
C SER A 319 19.56 17.82 -5.99
N SER A 320 20.09 17.69 -7.19
CA SER A 320 19.39 18.05 -8.45
C SER A 320 18.55 16.89 -9.02
N TYR A 321 18.48 15.75 -8.33
CA TYR A 321 17.67 14.63 -8.82
C TYR A 321 16.20 15.03 -8.85
N PRO A 322 15.45 14.76 -9.93
CA PRO A 322 14.07 15.18 -10.06
C PRO A 322 13.15 14.41 -9.08
N HIS A 323 12.30 15.14 -8.38
CA HIS A 323 11.29 14.59 -7.49
C HIS A 323 9.94 15.26 -7.72
N MET A 324 8.87 14.65 -7.20
CA MET A 324 7.52 15.21 -7.19
C MET A 324 7.36 16.20 -6.00
N PHE A 325 6.16 16.64 -5.72
CA PHE A 325 5.93 17.60 -4.63
C PHE A 325 6.24 17.01 -3.23
N SER A 326 6.12 15.71 -3.04
CA SER A 326 6.65 15.03 -1.85
C SER A 326 8.15 14.81 -1.99
N ASP A 327 8.93 15.30 -1.03
CA ASP A 327 10.39 15.29 -1.06
C ASP A 327 11.02 13.88 -1.15
N TRP A 328 10.27 12.87 -0.66
CA TRP A 328 10.70 11.48 -0.72
C TRP A 328 10.43 10.83 -2.09
N LEU A 329 9.55 11.41 -2.91
CA LEU A 329 9.07 10.79 -4.16
C LEU A 329 9.98 11.20 -5.34
N ASP A 330 11.10 10.54 -5.46
CA ASP A 330 12.03 10.70 -6.57
C ASP A 330 11.47 10.10 -7.86
N ILE A 331 11.65 10.78 -8.98
CA ILE A 331 11.13 10.33 -10.28
C ILE A 331 12.07 9.30 -10.89
N GLY A 332 11.55 8.10 -11.20
CA GLY A 332 12.26 7.04 -11.89
C GLY A 332 11.28 5.98 -12.38
N PRO A 333 10.71 6.19 -13.58
CA PRO A 333 9.65 5.32 -14.11
C PRO A 333 10.09 3.88 -14.34
N GLU A 334 11.39 3.60 -14.40
CA GLU A 334 11.97 2.26 -14.46
C GLU A 334 11.63 1.41 -13.23
N ALA A 335 11.22 2.04 -12.14
CA ALA A 335 10.75 1.34 -10.94
C ALA A 335 9.57 0.40 -11.25
N LEU A 336 8.61 0.83 -12.08
CA LEU A 336 7.48 -0.01 -12.49
C LEU A 336 7.84 -1.11 -13.51
N TYR A 337 9.02 -1.07 -14.09
CA TYR A 337 9.56 -2.19 -14.86
C TYR A 337 10.31 -3.19 -13.97
N TRP A 338 11.27 -2.69 -13.16
CA TRP A 338 12.16 -3.55 -12.40
C TRP A 338 11.52 -4.20 -11.18
N SER A 339 10.66 -3.49 -10.43
CA SER A 339 10.05 -4.06 -9.22
C SER A 339 9.27 -5.35 -9.48
N PRO A 340 8.25 -5.37 -10.37
CA PRO A 340 7.51 -6.60 -10.63
C PRO A 340 8.35 -7.67 -11.33
N LYS A 341 9.33 -7.27 -12.16
CA LYS A 341 10.23 -8.20 -12.85
C LYS A 341 11.13 -8.93 -11.85
N LEU A 342 11.81 -8.20 -10.96
CA LEU A 342 12.70 -8.80 -9.96
C LEU A 342 11.93 -9.65 -8.94
N ALA A 343 10.75 -9.20 -8.50
CA ALA A 343 9.89 -9.98 -7.62
C ALA A 343 9.47 -11.31 -8.26
N HIS A 344 9.04 -11.27 -9.53
CA HIS A 344 8.68 -12.47 -10.26
C HIS A 344 9.88 -13.43 -10.44
N GLU A 345 11.04 -12.91 -10.86
CA GLU A 345 12.25 -13.71 -11.12
C GLU A 345 12.80 -14.35 -9.84
N LEU A 346 12.80 -13.60 -8.70
CA LEU A 346 13.35 -14.09 -7.43
C LEU A 346 12.44 -15.09 -6.72
N TYR A 347 11.14 -14.85 -6.74
CA TYR A 347 10.20 -15.61 -5.89
C TYR A 347 9.22 -16.47 -6.69
N GLY A 348 9.29 -16.46 -8.01
CA GLY A 348 8.42 -17.27 -8.87
C GLY A 348 6.94 -16.89 -8.78
N ILE A 349 6.62 -15.64 -8.40
CA ILE A 349 5.25 -15.16 -8.23
C ILE A 349 4.48 -15.26 -9.53
N LYS A 350 3.29 -15.88 -9.52
CA LYS A 350 2.48 -16.14 -10.72
C LYS A 350 1.40 -15.09 -10.99
N THR A 351 1.07 -14.29 -9.98
CA THR A 351 0.07 -13.23 -10.07
C THR A 351 0.57 -12.02 -9.29
N LEU A 352 0.80 -10.93 -10.00
CA LEU A 352 1.20 -9.64 -9.45
C LEU A 352 0.12 -8.59 -9.73
N TYR A 353 -0.04 -7.67 -8.80
CA TYR A 353 -0.75 -6.41 -9.00
C TYR A 353 0.16 -5.25 -8.62
N ILE A 354 0.11 -4.16 -9.36
CA ILE A 354 0.56 -2.88 -8.83
C ILE A 354 -0.58 -2.33 -7.98
N THR A 355 -0.41 -2.41 -6.68
CA THR A 355 -1.47 -2.06 -5.70
C THR A 355 -1.47 -0.59 -5.34
N GLU A 356 -0.35 0.10 -5.59
CA GLU A 356 -0.27 1.55 -5.57
C GLU A 356 0.84 2.04 -6.50
N ASN A 357 0.55 3.12 -7.24
CA ASN A 357 1.50 3.99 -7.92
C ASN A 357 0.82 5.31 -8.22
N GLY A 358 1.49 6.42 -7.98
CA GLY A 358 0.96 7.76 -8.16
C GLY A 358 1.93 8.83 -7.72
N ALA A 359 1.50 10.08 -7.75
CA ALA A 359 2.37 11.19 -7.45
C ALA A 359 1.63 12.35 -6.78
N SER A 360 2.26 12.96 -5.79
CA SER A 360 1.80 14.22 -5.22
C SER A 360 2.16 15.40 -6.12
N SER A 361 1.30 16.40 -6.16
CA SER A 361 1.50 17.65 -6.91
C SER A 361 1.02 18.85 -6.10
N ASP A 362 1.56 20.05 -6.39
CA ASP A 362 1.07 21.32 -5.85
C ASP A 362 -0.14 21.80 -6.68
N ASP A 363 -1.24 21.07 -6.55
CA ASP A 363 -2.45 21.28 -7.35
C ASP A 363 -3.12 22.62 -7.00
N LYS A 364 -3.41 23.43 -8.03
CA LYS A 364 -4.09 24.72 -7.91
C LYS A 364 -5.24 24.83 -8.89
N LEU A 365 -6.36 25.37 -8.41
CA LEU A 365 -7.49 25.74 -9.26
C LEU A 365 -7.11 26.92 -10.17
N THR A 366 -7.36 26.78 -11.45
CA THR A 366 -7.30 27.88 -12.42
C THR A 366 -8.52 28.81 -12.24
N ALA A 367 -8.51 30.00 -12.86
CA ALA A 367 -9.61 30.94 -12.78
C ALA A 367 -10.94 30.35 -13.31
N ASP A 368 -10.88 29.40 -14.23
CA ASP A 368 -12.04 28.69 -14.79
C ASP A 368 -12.35 27.36 -14.04
N GLY A 369 -11.72 27.14 -12.88
CA GLY A 369 -12.03 26.04 -11.98
C GLY A 369 -11.49 24.68 -12.42
N GLN A 370 -10.45 24.63 -13.26
CA GLN A 370 -9.76 23.40 -13.64
C GLN A 370 -8.50 23.17 -12.80
N ILE A 371 -8.02 21.93 -12.73
CA ILE A 371 -6.70 21.57 -12.23
C ILE A 371 -5.90 20.92 -13.36
N LEU A 372 -4.82 21.59 -13.77
CA LEU A 372 -3.98 21.20 -14.90
C LEU A 372 -2.67 20.58 -14.43
N ASP A 373 -2.74 19.44 -13.75
CA ASP A 373 -1.64 18.69 -13.15
C ASP A 373 -0.83 17.93 -14.22
N THR A 374 -0.13 18.71 -15.06
CA THR A 374 0.69 18.19 -16.18
C THR A 374 1.86 17.34 -15.70
N ASP A 375 2.42 17.63 -14.53
CA ASP A 375 3.49 16.88 -13.86
C ASP A 375 3.02 15.47 -13.49
N ARG A 376 1.85 15.31 -12.83
CA ARG A 376 1.26 14.00 -12.51
C ARG A 376 0.86 13.26 -13.79
N THR A 377 0.34 13.94 -14.79
CA THR A 377 0.03 13.34 -16.10
C THR A 377 1.29 12.77 -16.75
N MET A 378 2.41 13.50 -16.71
CA MET A 378 3.69 13.07 -17.24
C MET A 378 4.28 11.90 -16.44
N TYR A 379 4.18 11.95 -15.11
CA TYR A 379 4.57 10.85 -14.23
C TYR A 379 3.82 9.57 -14.59
N LEU A 380 2.49 9.58 -14.59
CA LEU A 380 1.66 8.42 -14.91
C LEU A 380 1.97 7.84 -16.30
N ARG A 381 2.08 8.70 -17.32
CA ARG A 381 2.44 8.26 -18.68
C ARG A 381 3.74 7.47 -18.72
N ASN A 382 4.77 7.97 -18.07
CA ASN A 382 6.10 7.35 -18.12
C ASN A 382 6.15 6.06 -17.29
N TYR A 383 5.50 6.05 -16.12
CA TYR A 383 5.45 4.87 -15.25
C TYR A 383 4.62 3.74 -15.86
N ILE A 384 3.43 4.03 -16.38
CA ILE A 384 2.57 3.00 -16.99
C ILE A 384 3.23 2.43 -18.27
N ARG A 385 4.00 3.22 -19.03
CA ARG A 385 4.80 2.71 -20.17
C ARG A 385 5.86 1.69 -19.73
N ASN A 386 6.51 1.92 -18.61
CA ASN A 386 7.49 0.97 -18.08
C ASN A 386 6.81 -0.30 -17.58
N LEU A 387 5.63 -0.18 -16.97
CA LEU A 387 4.81 -1.34 -16.63
C LEU A 387 4.38 -2.12 -17.86
N GLN A 388 3.94 -1.44 -18.91
CA GLN A 388 3.56 -2.06 -20.19
C GLN A 388 4.71 -2.88 -20.78
N LYS A 389 5.94 -2.34 -20.75
CA LYS A 389 7.15 -3.07 -21.16
C LYS A 389 7.37 -4.34 -20.35
N ALA A 390 7.25 -4.28 -19.01
CA ALA A 390 7.40 -5.46 -18.16
C ALA A 390 6.34 -6.54 -18.48
N VAL A 391 5.10 -6.13 -18.67
CA VAL A 391 3.99 -7.04 -19.03
C VAL A 391 4.20 -7.65 -20.42
N ALA A 392 4.65 -6.88 -21.40
CA ALA A 392 4.97 -7.37 -22.75
C ALA A 392 6.11 -8.40 -22.75
N GLU A 393 7.05 -8.29 -21.81
CA GLU A 393 8.13 -9.28 -21.59
C GLU A 393 7.68 -10.53 -20.79
N GLY A 394 6.39 -10.62 -20.44
CA GLY A 394 5.81 -11.79 -19.78
C GLY A 394 5.78 -11.72 -18.24
N VAL A 395 6.09 -10.57 -17.62
CA VAL A 395 5.91 -10.40 -16.17
C VAL A 395 4.43 -10.48 -15.84
N PRO A 396 4.00 -11.34 -14.89
CA PRO A 396 2.59 -11.71 -14.70
C PRO A 396 1.78 -10.65 -13.91
N VAL A 397 1.88 -9.37 -14.29
CA VAL A 397 1.08 -8.30 -13.69
C VAL A 397 -0.31 -8.34 -14.29
N LYS A 398 -1.34 -8.43 -13.45
CA LYS A 398 -2.75 -8.58 -13.83
C LYS A 398 -3.57 -7.31 -13.71
N GLY A 399 -3.04 -6.29 -13.04
CA GLY A 399 -3.74 -5.02 -12.87
C GLY A 399 -2.90 -3.95 -12.20
N TYR A 400 -3.42 -2.73 -12.26
CA TYR A 400 -2.81 -1.52 -11.75
C TYR A 400 -3.86 -0.70 -10.99
N PHE A 401 -3.54 -0.36 -9.75
CA PHE A 401 -4.35 0.50 -8.89
C PHE A 401 -3.62 1.82 -8.69
N LEU A 402 -4.21 2.89 -9.19
CA LEU A 402 -3.65 4.22 -9.04
C LEU A 402 -3.80 4.71 -7.60
N TRP A 403 -2.76 5.26 -7.02
CA TRP A 403 -2.81 6.01 -5.79
C TRP A 403 -2.76 7.52 -6.08
N SER A 404 -3.87 8.23 -5.89
CA SER A 404 -5.17 7.81 -5.38
C SER A 404 -6.30 8.39 -6.24
N LEU A 405 -7.52 7.91 -6.01
CA LEU A 405 -8.72 8.44 -6.67
C LEU A 405 -8.94 9.91 -6.31
N LEU A 406 -8.94 10.19 -4.99
CA LEU A 406 -9.21 11.50 -4.39
C LEU A 406 -7.93 12.05 -3.75
N ASP A 407 -7.76 13.38 -3.72
CA ASP A 407 -6.92 14.00 -2.71
C ASP A 407 -7.45 13.60 -1.34
N ASN A 408 -6.57 13.28 -0.41
CA ASN A 408 -6.98 12.75 0.88
C ASN A 408 -6.04 13.17 2.00
N TYR A 409 -6.26 12.66 3.21
CA TYR A 409 -5.39 12.87 4.35
C TYR A 409 -4.07 12.10 4.19
N GLU A 410 -2.96 12.79 3.86
CA GLU A 410 -1.65 12.18 3.61
C GLU A 410 -0.83 12.06 4.92
N TRP A 411 -1.38 11.36 5.88
CA TRP A 411 -0.71 10.98 7.13
C TRP A 411 -0.13 12.18 7.89
N ALA A 412 1.17 12.16 8.22
CA ALA A 412 1.84 13.28 8.91
C ALA A 412 1.94 14.54 8.06
N ASP A 413 1.84 14.44 6.74
CA ASP A 413 1.83 15.58 5.82
C ASP A 413 0.43 16.24 5.69
N GLY A 414 -0.59 15.71 6.38
CA GLY A 414 -1.94 16.26 6.42
C GLY A 414 -2.56 16.38 5.03
N TYR A 415 -3.15 17.54 4.74
CA TYR A 415 -3.79 17.80 3.44
C TYR A 415 -2.88 18.52 2.44
N GLN A 416 -1.60 18.73 2.79
CA GLN A 416 -0.66 19.46 1.94
C GLN A 416 -0.28 18.67 0.68
N LYS A 417 -0.09 17.35 0.80
CA LYS A 417 0.40 16.49 -0.29
C LYS A 417 -0.76 15.82 -1.01
N ARG A 418 -1.11 16.34 -2.18
CA ARG A 418 -2.27 15.89 -2.96
C ARG A 418 -1.89 14.81 -3.96
N PHE A 419 -2.31 13.58 -3.72
CA PHE A 419 -2.06 12.43 -4.61
C PHE A 419 -3.22 12.09 -5.55
N GLY A 420 -4.40 12.64 -5.30
CA GLY A 420 -5.60 12.34 -6.07
C GLY A 420 -5.51 12.73 -7.54
N ILE A 421 -6.16 11.97 -8.40
CA ILE A 421 -6.50 12.42 -9.76
C ILE A 421 -7.83 13.18 -9.79
N THR A 422 -8.52 13.23 -8.67
CA THR A 422 -9.69 14.06 -8.40
C THR A 422 -9.35 15.00 -7.25
N TYR A 423 -9.47 16.29 -7.48
CA TYR A 423 -9.26 17.31 -6.47
C TYR A 423 -10.44 17.31 -5.50
N VAL A 424 -10.14 17.36 -4.20
CA VAL A 424 -11.10 17.54 -3.13
C VAL A 424 -10.90 18.93 -2.51
N ASP A 425 -11.94 19.73 -2.52
CA ASP A 425 -12.01 20.93 -1.72
C ASP A 425 -12.44 20.50 -0.31
N PHE A 426 -11.52 20.50 0.63
CA PHE A 426 -11.76 19.94 1.98
C PHE A 426 -12.73 20.76 2.83
N GLU A 427 -13.03 22.01 2.47
CA GLU A 427 -14.04 22.83 3.14
C GLU A 427 -15.46 22.49 2.65
N THR A 428 -15.62 22.39 1.34
CA THR A 428 -16.93 22.14 0.71
C THR A 428 -17.19 20.69 0.36
N GLN A 429 -16.15 19.87 0.41
CA GLN A 429 -16.17 18.48 0.00
C GLN A 429 -16.49 18.27 -1.50
N LYS A 430 -16.28 19.29 -2.33
CA LYS A 430 -16.51 19.21 -3.76
C LYS A 430 -15.40 18.41 -4.45
N ARG A 431 -15.79 17.44 -5.29
CA ARG A 431 -14.90 16.67 -6.14
C ARG A 431 -14.78 17.33 -7.51
N THR A 432 -13.55 17.54 -7.99
CA THR A 432 -13.26 18.10 -9.32
C THR A 432 -12.22 17.25 -10.04
N PRO A 433 -12.55 16.57 -11.16
CA PRO A 433 -11.59 15.79 -11.92
C PRO A 433 -10.43 16.65 -12.44
N LYS A 434 -9.18 16.17 -12.29
CA LYS A 434 -7.96 16.83 -12.74
C LYS A 434 -7.62 16.46 -14.20
N LEU A 435 -6.60 17.07 -14.77
CA LEU A 435 -6.09 16.69 -16.10
C LEU A 435 -5.61 15.23 -16.12
N SER A 436 -4.91 14.78 -15.08
CA SER A 436 -4.48 13.40 -14.90
C SER A 436 -5.63 12.40 -14.88
N SER A 437 -6.79 12.79 -14.39
CA SER A 437 -8.02 11.99 -14.42
C SER A 437 -8.45 11.71 -15.87
N ARG A 438 -8.47 12.74 -16.73
CA ARG A 438 -8.79 12.59 -18.16
C ARG A 438 -7.78 11.71 -18.87
N PHE A 439 -6.49 11.87 -18.56
CA PHE A 439 -5.43 11.03 -19.09
C PHE A 439 -5.63 9.56 -18.66
N TYR A 440 -5.86 9.29 -17.37
CA TYR A 440 -6.03 7.93 -16.89
C TYR A 440 -7.27 7.26 -17.50
N LYS A 441 -8.37 8.01 -17.67
CA LYS A 441 -9.54 7.54 -18.43
C LYS A 441 -9.17 7.10 -19.84
N SER A 442 -8.39 7.90 -20.56
CA SER A 442 -7.96 7.55 -21.92
C SER A 442 -7.10 6.29 -21.97
N VAL A 443 -6.27 6.04 -20.95
CA VAL A 443 -5.48 4.80 -20.79
C VAL A 443 -6.40 3.59 -20.60
N ILE A 444 -7.42 3.72 -19.74
CA ILE A 444 -8.40 2.66 -19.48
C ILE A 444 -9.18 2.30 -20.76
N GLU A 445 -9.67 3.31 -21.46
CA GLU A 445 -10.45 3.14 -22.70
C GLU A 445 -9.63 2.49 -23.83
N ALA A 446 -8.36 2.90 -23.96
CA ALA A 446 -7.45 2.34 -24.96
C ALA A 446 -6.85 0.99 -24.57
N ASN A 447 -6.84 0.66 -23.26
CA ASN A 447 -6.04 -0.41 -22.65
C ASN A 447 -4.56 -0.31 -23.04
N ALA A 448 -4.03 0.91 -23.17
CA ALA A 448 -2.68 1.26 -23.63
C ALA A 448 -2.29 2.68 -23.21
N VAL A 449 -0.98 3.02 -23.37
CA VAL A 449 -0.44 4.37 -23.09
C VAL A 449 0.17 4.99 -24.34
#